data_3d055c9daeacbad906ac9ba3028a08eb
#
_entry.id   3d055c9daeacbad906ac9ba3028a08eb
#
_cell.length_a   1.000
_cell.length_b   1.000
_cell.length_c   1.000
_cell.angle_alpha   90.00
_cell.angle_beta   90.00
_cell.angle_gamma   90.00
#
_symmetry.space_group_name_H-M   'P 1'
#
loop_
_entity.id
_entity.type
_entity.pdbx_description
1 polymer ?
#
loop_
_entity_poly.entity_id
_entity_poly.type
_entity_poly.pdbx_seq_one_letter_code
_entity_poly.pdbx_strand_id
1 'polypeptide(L)'
;MVRMKRSWWAAAMFAGMLLGLAAPAGAAELKIGYVNAVKVIEEAPQGEGALKKLEAEFAPRDRELVATQGKIKQLEGELEKNAPVMKEADRRAKEREILTLKRELKRATQEFREDYNLRRNE
;
A
#
# COMPACT_ATOMS: atom_id res chain seq x y z
N MET A 1 45.27 -53.42 -20.49
CA MET A 1 44.29 -53.38 -21.58
C MET A 1 42.94 -53.06 -21.02
N VAL A 2 42.39 -51.96 -21.46
CA VAL A 2 40.99 -51.62 -21.30
C VAL A 2 40.48 -51.53 -19.84
N ARG A 3 40.96 -50.56 -19.10
CA ARG A 3 40.37 -50.11 -17.84
C ARG A 3 40.25 -48.60 -17.75
N MET A 4 39.60 -48.01 -18.76
CA MET A 4 39.28 -46.56 -18.78
C MET A 4 37.88 -46.33 -19.33
N LYS A 5 36.88 -46.86 -18.69
CA LYS A 5 35.47 -46.55 -19.05
C LYS A 5 34.52 -46.48 -17.84
N ARG A 6 34.98 -46.06 -16.68
CA ARG A 6 34.10 -46.00 -15.49
C ARG A 6 34.09 -44.68 -14.75
N SER A 7 34.66 -43.61 -15.31
CA SER A 7 34.68 -42.31 -14.64
C SER A 7 33.92 -41.20 -15.33
N TRP A 8 33.19 -41.48 -16.39
CA TRP A 8 32.43 -40.44 -17.10
C TRP A 8 30.97 -40.33 -16.70
N TRP A 9 30.51 -41.20 -15.81
CA TRP A 9 29.10 -41.17 -15.37
C TRP A 9 28.88 -40.42 -14.03
N ALA A 10 29.93 -40.03 -13.35
CA ALA A 10 29.86 -39.31 -12.09
C ALA A 10 29.90 -37.77 -12.23
N ALA A 11 30.19 -37.26 -13.41
CA ALA A 11 30.28 -35.81 -13.64
C ALA A 11 28.97 -35.16 -14.17
N ALA A 12 27.97 -35.97 -14.47
CA ALA A 12 26.71 -35.45 -15.04
C ALA A 12 25.62 -35.19 -14.03
N MET A 13 25.82 -35.45 -12.75
CA MET A 13 24.78 -35.28 -11.70
C MET A 13 24.93 -34.02 -10.84
N PHE A 14 25.93 -33.18 -11.06
CA PHE A 14 26.14 -31.99 -10.23
C PHE A 14 25.83 -30.66 -10.92
N ALA A 15 25.36 -30.68 -12.16
CA ALA A 15 25.03 -29.46 -12.94
C ALA A 15 23.53 -29.12 -12.96
N GLY A 16 22.69 -29.86 -12.24
CA GLY A 16 21.23 -29.70 -12.31
C GLY A 16 20.58 -28.97 -11.12
N MET A 17 21.34 -28.47 -10.14
CA MET A 17 20.72 -28.01 -8.88
C MET A 17 21.00 -26.54 -8.54
N LEU A 18 21.23 -25.71 -9.53
CA LEU A 18 21.45 -24.26 -9.35
C LEU A 18 20.52 -23.38 -10.20
N LEU A 19 19.38 -23.94 -10.65
CA LEU A 19 18.34 -23.18 -11.34
C LEU A 19 17.01 -23.26 -10.57
N GLY A 20 16.92 -22.65 -9.44
CA GLY A 20 15.64 -22.76 -8.75
C GLY A 20 15.45 -21.86 -7.54
N LEU A 21 15.89 -20.61 -7.59
CA LEU A 21 15.43 -19.64 -6.57
C LEU A 21 15.51 -18.19 -7.13
N ALA A 22 14.95 -18.00 -8.31
CA ALA A 22 14.41 -16.70 -8.65
C ALA A 22 13.02 -16.66 -8.01
N ALA A 23 12.95 -16.40 -6.73
CA ALA A 23 11.74 -15.92 -6.11
C ALA A 23 11.41 -14.60 -6.82
N PRO A 24 10.24 -14.45 -7.44
CA PRO A 24 9.81 -13.14 -7.85
C PRO A 24 9.74 -12.32 -6.55
N ALA A 25 10.62 -11.35 -6.42
CA ALA A 25 10.40 -10.26 -5.51
C ALA A 25 9.15 -9.56 -6.03
N GLY A 26 7.99 -10.09 -5.69
CA GLY A 26 6.73 -9.40 -5.84
C GLY A 26 6.93 -8.11 -5.09
N ALA A 27 7.03 -7.00 -5.83
CA ALA A 27 6.86 -5.70 -5.25
C ALA A 27 5.57 -5.81 -4.43
N ALA A 28 5.70 -5.80 -3.11
CA ALA A 28 4.56 -5.65 -2.24
C ALA A 28 3.98 -4.29 -2.61
N GLU A 29 3.07 -4.29 -3.56
CA GLU A 29 2.17 -3.18 -3.77
C GLU A 29 1.56 -2.95 -2.39
N LEU A 30 1.98 -1.88 -1.73
CA LEU A 30 1.32 -1.36 -0.56
C LEU A 30 -0.07 -0.97 -1.05
N LYS A 31 -0.93 -1.96 -1.19
CA LYS A 31 -2.36 -1.74 -1.17
C LYS A 31 -2.58 -1.17 0.23
N ILE A 32 -2.64 0.14 0.31
CA ILE A 32 -3.28 0.80 1.42
C ILE A 32 -4.71 0.29 1.31
N GLY A 33 -4.93 -0.89 1.88
CA GLY A 33 -6.24 -1.42 2.01
C GLY A 33 -6.98 -0.40 2.85
N TYR A 34 -7.85 0.34 2.20
CA TYR A 34 -8.91 1.06 2.87
C TYR A 34 -9.62 -0.02 3.67
N VAL A 35 -9.20 -0.16 4.91
CA VAL A 35 -9.94 -1.00 5.86
C VAL A 35 -11.24 -0.26 6.03
N ASN A 36 -12.26 -0.74 5.35
CA ASN A 36 -13.61 -0.31 5.62
C ASN A 36 -13.88 -0.70 7.08
N ALA A 37 -13.65 0.25 7.99
CA ALA A 37 -13.82 0.07 9.42
C ALA A 37 -15.24 -0.40 9.73
N VAL A 38 -16.20 -0.01 8.89
CA VAL A 38 -17.61 -0.46 8.96
C VAL A 38 -17.71 -1.98 8.88
N LYS A 39 -16.93 -2.63 8.03
CA LYS A 39 -17.04 -4.09 7.82
C LYS A 39 -16.51 -4.93 8.98
N VAL A 40 -15.54 -4.42 9.72
CA VAL A 40 -15.01 -5.09 10.94
C VAL A 40 -15.98 -5.00 12.12
N ILE A 41 -16.84 -4.04 12.09
CA ILE A 41 -17.78 -3.71 13.17
C ILE A 41 -19.09 -4.50 13.06
N GLU A 42 -19.51 -4.85 11.86
CA GLU A 42 -20.76 -5.61 11.63
C GLU A 42 -20.74 -7.03 12.20
N GLU A 43 -19.56 -7.54 12.58
CA GLU A 43 -19.41 -8.91 13.09
C GLU A 43 -19.52 -9.03 14.63
N ALA A 44 -19.70 -7.93 15.38
CA ALA A 44 -19.84 -7.95 16.84
C ALA A 44 -21.27 -7.64 17.28
N PRO A 45 -22.05 -8.62 17.78
CA PRO A 45 -23.46 -8.43 18.09
C PRO A 45 -23.74 -7.59 19.33
N GLN A 46 -22.73 -7.12 20.04
CA GLN A 46 -22.90 -6.35 21.28
C GLN A 46 -22.48 -4.90 21.08
N GLY A 47 -23.44 -4.00 20.98
CA GLY A 47 -23.20 -2.57 21.02
C GLY A 47 -23.49 -1.79 19.74
N GLU A 48 -24.53 -2.15 18.97
CA GLU A 48 -24.92 -1.40 17.76
C GLU A 48 -25.07 0.12 18.01
N GLY A 49 -25.56 0.53 19.17
CA GLY A 49 -25.68 1.94 19.53
C GLY A 49 -24.34 2.63 19.75
N ALA A 50 -23.39 1.95 20.40
CA ALA A 50 -22.03 2.46 20.61
C ALA A 50 -21.28 2.57 19.29
N LEU A 51 -21.44 1.60 18.39
CA LEU A 51 -20.86 1.59 17.07
C LEU A 51 -21.38 2.73 16.19
N LYS A 52 -22.69 2.97 16.18
CA LYS A 52 -23.29 4.10 15.44
C LYS A 52 -22.76 5.45 15.92
N LYS A 53 -22.55 5.60 17.21
CA LYS A 53 -21.94 6.82 17.77
C LYS A 53 -20.49 6.98 17.33
N LEU A 54 -19.72 5.90 17.38
CA LEU A 54 -18.34 5.89 16.93
C LEU A 54 -18.23 6.22 15.42
N GLU A 55 -19.05 5.61 14.59
CA GLU A 55 -19.13 5.91 13.16
C GLU A 55 -19.47 7.39 12.91
N ALA A 56 -20.47 7.92 13.61
CA ALA A 56 -20.85 9.32 13.46
C ALA A 56 -19.74 10.29 13.90
N GLU A 57 -18.98 9.94 14.93
CA GLU A 57 -17.84 10.73 15.41
C GLU A 57 -16.69 10.75 14.40
N PHE A 58 -16.41 9.61 13.77
CA PHE A 58 -15.27 9.45 12.85
C PHE A 58 -15.61 9.71 11.38
N ALA A 59 -16.88 9.72 10.99
CA ALA A 59 -17.30 9.93 9.62
C ALA A 59 -16.79 11.23 8.97
N PRO A 60 -16.75 12.40 9.64
CA PRO A 60 -16.17 13.61 9.07
C PRO A 60 -14.70 13.47 8.74
N ARG A 61 -13.92 12.86 9.63
CA ARG A 61 -12.48 12.62 9.41
C ARG A 61 -12.23 11.63 8.28
N ASP A 62 -13.04 10.60 8.19
CA ASP A 62 -12.99 9.65 7.07
C ASP A 62 -13.22 10.34 5.72
N ARG A 63 -14.23 11.22 5.64
CA ARG A 63 -14.49 12.00 4.43
C ARG A 63 -13.33 12.92 4.05
N GLU A 64 -12.64 13.51 5.01
CA GLU A 64 -11.46 14.34 4.75
C GLU A 64 -10.30 13.50 4.18
N LEU A 65 -10.08 12.31 4.73
CA LEU A 65 -9.06 11.38 4.20
C LEU A 65 -9.37 10.98 2.76
N VAL A 66 -10.61 10.64 2.46
CA VAL A 66 -11.06 10.31 1.10
C VAL A 66 -10.91 11.49 0.15
N ALA A 67 -11.29 12.70 0.58
CA ALA A 67 -11.15 13.91 -0.21
C ALA A 67 -9.68 14.22 -0.52
N THR A 68 -8.80 14.10 0.47
CA THR A 68 -7.35 14.29 0.27
C THR A 68 -6.77 13.28 -0.68
N GLN A 69 -7.16 12.02 -0.57
CA GLN A 69 -6.74 10.97 -1.52
C GLN A 69 -7.22 11.26 -2.94
N GLY A 70 -8.45 11.72 -3.12
CA GLY A 70 -8.99 12.14 -4.41
C GLY A 70 -8.21 13.32 -5.01
N LYS A 71 -7.86 14.31 -4.19
CA LYS A 71 -7.04 15.45 -4.61
C LYS A 71 -5.65 15.03 -5.08
N ILE A 72 -4.99 14.12 -4.35
CA ILE A 72 -3.69 13.56 -4.74
C ILE A 72 -3.79 12.89 -6.11
N LYS A 73 -4.78 12.03 -6.32
CA LYS A 73 -5.00 11.35 -7.61
C LYS A 73 -5.23 12.34 -8.75
N GLN A 74 -6.02 13.39 -8.51
CA GLN A 74 -6.27 14.43 -9.50
C GLN A 74 -4.97 15.16 -9.87
N LEU A 75 -4.18 15.57 -8.89
CA LEU A 75 -2.90 16.26 -9.13
C LEU A 75 -1.89 15.37 -9.85
N GLU A 76 -1.81 14.09 -9.50
CA GLU A 76 -0.96 13.11 -10.19
C GLU A 76 -1.39 12.93 -11.64
N GLY A 77 -2.70 12.84 -11.93
CA GLY A 77 -3.24 12.74 -13.27
C GLY A 77 -2.98 14.00 -14.11
N GLU A 78 -3.13 15.19 -13.53
CA GLU A 78 -2.80 16.45 -14.17
C GLU A 78 -1.31 16.57 -14.49
N LEU A 79 -0.44 16.16 -13.55
CA LEU A 79 0.99 16.14 -13.76
C LEU A 79 1.38 15.20 -14.90
N GLU A 80 0.83 13.99 -14.93
CA GLU A 80 1.10 13.01 -15.97
C GLU A 80 0.70 13.51 -17.36
N LYS A 81 -0.47 14.15 -17.48
CA LYS A 81 -0.96 14.69 -18.75
C LYS A 81 -0.18 15.91 -19.24
N ASN A 82 0.19 16.82 -18.33
CA ASN A 82 0.70 18.14 -18.66
C ASN A 82 2.23 18.25 -18.51
N ALA A 83 2.90 17.27 -17.89
CA ALA A 83 4.35 17.31 -17.68
C ALA A 83 5.17 17.68 -18.93
N PRO A 84 4.87 17.15 -20.14
CA PRO A 84 5.63 17.48 -21.35
C PRO A 84 5.55 18.94 -21.78
N VAL A 85 4.48 19.64 -21.41
CA VAL A 85 4.20 21.04 -21.82
C VAL A 85 4.35 22.04 -20.67
N MET A 86 4.59 21.56 -19.44
CA MET A 86 4.77 22.41 -18.27
C MET A 86 6.19 22.96 -18.19
N LYS A 87 6.30 24.17 -17.67
CA LYS A 87 7.59 24.71 -17.23
C LYS A 87 8.14 23.85 -16.08
N GLU A 88 9.45 23.67 -16.06
CA GLU A 88 10.10 22.83 -15.05
C GLU A 88 9.81 23.30 -13.62
N ALA A 89 9.78 24.62 -13.39
CA ALA A 89 9.45 25.19 -12.08
C ALA A 89 8.03 24.80 -11.62
N ASP A 90 7.06 24.84 -12.52
CA ASP A 90 5.67 24.50 -12.24
C ASP A 90 5.52 23.00 -11.98
N ARG A 91 6.21 22.19 -12.76
CA ARG A 91 6.25 20.74 -12.55
C ARG A 91 6.80 20.38 -11.18
N ARG A 92 7.93 20.94 -10.80
CA ARG A 92 8.54 20.74 -9.49
C ARG A 92 7.64 21.22 -8.35
N ALA A 93 6.94 22.33 -8.53
CA ALA A 93 5.99 22.83 -7.53
C ALA A 93 4.84 21.84 -7.32
N LYS A 94 4.26 21.28 -8.38
CA LYS A 94 3.23 20.26 -8.29
C LYS A 94 3.74 18.96 -7.65
N GLU A 95 4.93 18.53 -8.01
CA GLU A 95 5.56 17.35 -7.39
C GLU A 95 5.72 17.52 -5.87
N ARG A 96 6.16 18.70 -5.43
CA ARG A 96 6.27 19.00 -3.99
C ARG A 96 4.92 19.06 -3.30
N GLU A 97 3.90 19.62 -3.94
CA GLU A 97 2.54 19.66 -3.40
C GLU A 97 2.00 18.25 -3.21
N ILE A 98 2.12 17.39 -4.21
CA ILE A 98 1.71 15.98 -4.13
C ILE A 98 2.43 15.27 -2.99
N LEU A 99 3.74 15.46 -2.87
CA LEU A 99 4.53 14.82 -1.82
C LEU A 99 4.11 15.28 -0.42
N THR A 100 3.82 16.56 -0.25
CA THR A 100 3.32 17.12 1.01
C THR A 100 1.96 16.53 1.38
N LEU A 101 1.02 16.51 0.43
CA LEU A 101 -0.29 15.92 0.65
C LEU A 101 -0.23 14.42 0.99
N LYS A 102 0.67 13.68 0.36
CA LYS A 102 0.89 12.25 0.67
C LYS A 102 1.40 12.04 2.10
N ARG A 103 2.31 12.90 2.57
CA ARG A 103 2.81 12.84 3.95
C ARG A 103 1.71 13.19 4.96
N GLU A 104 0.93 14.23 4.67
CA GLU A 104 -0.21 14.64 5.50
C GLU A 104 -1.26 13.54 5.58
N LEU A 105 -1.62 12.94 4.44
CA LEU A 105 -2.56 11.83 4.38
C LEU A 105 -2.07 10.63 5.20
N LYS A 106 -0.79 10.29 5.09
CA LYS A 106 -0.20 9.18 5.85
C LYS A 106 -0.30 9.43 7.36
N ARG A 107 0.06 10.62 7.81
CA ARG A 107 -0.03 11.01 9.22
C ARG A 107 -1.48 11.01 9.71
N ALA A 108 -2.37 11.67 8.98
CA ALA A 108 -3.77 11.75 9.34
C ALA A 108 -4.46 10.38 9.37
N THR A 109 -4.08 9.47 8.46
CA THR A 109 -4.56 8.09 8.46
C THR A 109 -4.08 7.32 9.69
N GLN A 110 -2.83 7.52 10.10
CA GLN A 110 -2.29 6.88 11.30
C GLN A 110 -2.99 7.40 12.56
N GLU A 111 -3.11 8.71 12.71
CA GLU A 111 -3.82 9.36 13.83
C GLU A 111 -5.29 8.87 13.89
N PHE A 112 -5.95 8.78 12.74
CA PHE A 112 -7.31 8.25 12.66
C PHE A 112 -7.41 6.82 13.21
N ARG A 113 -6.49 5.94 12.81
CA ARG A 113 -6.48 4.54 13.26
C ARG A 113 -6.22 4.42 14.75
N GLU A 114 -5.28 5.20 15.27
CA GLU A 114 -4.93 5.21 16.70
C GLU A 114 -6.12 5.69 17.53
N ASP A 115 -6.71 6.82 17.18
CA ASP A 115 -7.87 7.39 17.86
C ASP A 115 -9.09 6.45 17.77
N TYR A 116 -9.34 5.88 16.60
CA TYR A 116 -10.42 4.93 16.41
C TYR A 116 -10.26 3.69 17.30
N ASN A 117 -9.05 3.13 17.38
CA ASN A 117 -8.77 1.98 18.23
C ASN A 117 -8.90 2.32 19.72
N LEU A 118 -8.46 3.50 20.15
CA LEU A 118 -8.64 3.96 21.51
C LEU A 118 -10.13 4.06 21.86
N ARG A 119 -10.90 4.75 21.03
CA ARG A 119 -12.34 4.93 21.28
C ARG A 119 -13.14 3.62 21.23
N ARG A 120 -12.72 2.69 20.41
CA ARG A 120 -13.35 1.37 20.33
C ARG A 120 -13.15 0.54 21.60
N ASN A 121 -12.05 0.76 22.29
CA ASN A 121 -11.68 0.01 23.50
C ASN A 121 -12.21 0.64 24.80
N GLU A 122 -12.82 1.83 24.74
CA GLU A 122 -13.53 2.47 25.86
C GLU A 122 -14.97 1.94 26.00
#